data_d269e9dc3000f5788e3b45935d39e46a
#
_entry.id   d269e9dc3000f5788e3b45935d39e46a
#
_cell.length_a   1.000
_cell.length_b   1.000
_cell.length_c   1.000
_cell.angle_alpha   90.00
_cell.angle_beta   90.00
_cell.angle_gamma   90.00
#
_symmetry.space_group_name_H-M   'P 1'
#
loop_
_entity.id
_entity.type
_entity.pdbx_description
1 polymer ?
#
loop_
_entity_poly.entity_id
_entity_poly.type
_entity_poly.pdbx_seq_one_letter_code
_entity_poly.pdbx_strand_id
1 'polypeptide(L)' 'MGKYDQIKMLELVKVEDPDSEGGLTLYFQENITLKIKNVDGKLVSEFV' A
#
# COMPACT_ATOMS: atom_id res chain seq x y z
N MET A 1 0.47 8.07 16.87
CA MET A 1 0.57 8.49 15.49
C MET A 1 1.28 7.46 14.67
N GLY A 2 0.55 6.86 13.82
CA GLY A 2 1.08 5.82 12.98
C GLY A 2 1.35 6.29 11.57
N LYS A 3 2.20 5.54 10.90
CA LYS A 3 2.54 5.77 9.50
C LYS A 3 1.29 5.73 8.61
N TYR A 4 0.27 4.97 9.03
CA TYR A 4 -0.92 4.75 8.21
C TYR A 4 -2.10 5.62 8.60
N ASP A 5 -1.89 6.56 9.50
CA ASP A 5 -3.00 7.42 9.93
C ASP A 5 -3.58 8.23 8.78
N GLN A 6 -2.76 8.56 7.78
CA GLN A 6 -3.23 9.35 6.66
C GLN A 6 -4.23 8.62 5.78
N ILE A 7 -4.29 7.29 5.85
CA ILE A 7 -5.26 6.52 5.06
C ILE A 7 -6.39 5.97 5.92
N LYS A 8 -6.38 6.26 7.19
CA LYS A 8 -7.31 5.67 8.15
C LYS A 8 -8.78 5.93 7.81
N MET A 9 -9.07 7.11 7.28
CA MET A 9 -10.44 7.49 6.95
C MET A 9 -10.69 7.54 5.44
N LEU A 10 -9.74 7.10 4.65
CA LEU A 10 -9.88 7.13 3.20
C LEU A 10 -10.46 5.83 2.68
N GLU A 11 -11.19 5.94 1.58
CA GLU A 11 -11.73 4.77 0.92
C GLU A 11 -10.71 4.16 -0.01
N LEU A 12 -10.70 2.85 -0.07
CA LEU A 12 -9.88 2.11 -1.02
C LEU A 12 -10.55 2.22 -2.38
N VAL A 13 -9.84 2.74 -3.37
CA VAL A 13 -10.38 2.95 -4.70
C VAL A 13 -10.09 1.78 -5.63
N LYS A 14 -8.88 1.25 -5.54
CA LYS A 14 -8.45 0.21 -6.46
C LYS A 14 -7.34 -0.60 -5.83
N VAL A 15 -7.28 -1.87 -6.18
CA VAL A 15 -6.20 -2.76 -5.76
C VAL A 15 -5.62 -3.40 -7.00
N GLU A 16 -4.32 -3.28 -7.19
CA GLU A 16 -3.66 -3.95 -8.29
C GLU A 16 -3.22 -5.33 -7.85
N ASP A 17 -3.29 -6.28 -8.78
CA ASP A 17 -2.87 -7.64 -8.49
C ASP A 17 -1.39 -7.65 -8.11
N PRO A 18 -0.97 -8.59 -7.27
CA PRO A 18 0.43 -8.72 -6.91
C PRO A 18 1.29 -8.90 -8.16
N ASP A 19 2.42 -8.22 -8.19
CA ASP A 19 3.33 -8.35 -9.32
C ASP A 19 4.19 -9.59 -9.17
N SER A 20 5.09 -9.80 -10.14
CA SER A 20 5.95 -10.98 -10.12
C SER A 20 6.92 -10.99 -8.95
N GLU A 21 7.10 -9.86 -8.29
CA GLU A 21 7.98 -9.75 -7.13
C GLU A 21 7.23 -9.92 -5.82
N GLY A 22 5.95 -10.18 -5.90
CA GLY A 22 5.15 -10.38 -4.70
C GLY A 22 4.67 -9.10 -4.05
N GLY A 23 4.69 -8.00 -4.79
CA GLY A 23 4.24 -6.71 -4.26
C GLY A 23 2.75 -6.51 -4.50
N LEU A 24 2.14 -5.75 -3.61
CA LEU A 24 0.72 -5.42 -3.69
C LEU A 24 0.57 -3.91 -3.64
N THR A 25 -0.22 -3.34 -4.53
CA THR A 25 -0.42 -1.90 -4.57
C THR A 25 -1.88 -1.57 -4.31
N LEU A 26 -2.09 -0.67 -3.35
CA LEU A 26 -3.41 -0.21 -2.97
C LEU A 26 -3.55 1.27 -3.30
N TYR A 27 -4.64 1.62 -3.96
CA TYR A 27 -4.92 3.00 -4.33
C TYR A 27 -6.05 3.54 -3.47
N PHE A 28 -5.79 4.64 -2.82
CA PHE A 28 -6.78 5.28 -1.97
C PHE A 28 -7.22 6.60 -2.59
N GLN A 29 -8.24 7.22 -1.98
CA GLN A 29 -8.69 8.53 -2.41
C GLN A 29 -7.57 9.56 -2.24
N GLU A 30 -7.74 10.71 -2.87
CA GLU A 30 -6.80 11.83 -2.78
C GLU A 30 -5.41 11.48 -3.32
N ASN A 31 -5.36 10.59 -4.29
CA ASN A 31 -4.11 10.22 -4.98
C ASN A 31 -3.06 9.62 -4.06
N ILE A 32 -3.50 8.97 -2.99
CA ILE A 32 -2.59 8.29 -2.08
C ILE A 32 -2.44 6.85 -2.52
N THR A 33 -1.20 6.41 -2.67
CA THR A 33 -0.89 5.05 -3.08
C THR A 33 0.00 4.40 -2.04
N LEU A 34 -0.38 3.21 -1.60
CA LEU A 34 0.40 2.43 -0.65
C LEU A 34 0.91 1.19 -1.34
N LYS A 35 2.20 0.98 -1.30
CA LYS A 35 2.82 -0.19 -1.89
C LYS A 35 3.38 -1.10 -0.81
N ILE A 36 3.00 -2.37 -0.85
CA ILE A 36 3.42 -3.36 0.13
C ILE A 36 4.18 -4.45 -0.59
N LYS A 37 5.34 -4.82 -0.07
CA LYS A 37 6.12 -5.89 -0.68
C LYS A 37 6.82 -6.71 0.38
N ASN A 38 7.28 -7.89 -0.01
CA ASN A 38 8.00 -8.79 0.88
C ASN A 38 9.49 -8.69 0.56
N VAL A 39 10.29 -8.34 1.58
CA VAL A 39 11.73 -8.24 1.42
C VAL A 39 12.37 -9.12 2.50
N ASP A 40 13.05 -10.16 2.07
CA ASP A 40 13.74 -11.10 2.97
C ASP A 40 12.82 -11.66 4.06
N GLY A 41 11.58 -11.99 3.65
CA GLY A 41 10.63 -12.57 4.58
C GLY A 41 9.92 -11.58 5.47
N LYS A 42 10.14 -10.28 5.25
CA LYS A 42 9.50 -9.24 6.04
C LYS A 42 8.64 -8.37 5.15
N LEU A 43 7.49 -7.96 5.66
CA LEU A 43 6.63 -7.05 4.94
C LEU A 43 7.15 -5.62 5.06
N VAL A 44 7.30 -4.99 3.92
CA VAL A 44 7.72 -3.59 3.85
C VAL A 44 6.64 -2.82 3.12
N SER A 45 6.26 -1.67 3.66
CA SER A 45 5.26 -0.83 3.03
C SER A 45 5.79 0.59 2.88
N GLU A 46 5.34 1.24 1.81
CA GLU A 46 5.75 2.62 1.58
C GLU A 46 4.67 3.33 0.78
N PHE A 47 4.59 4.64 0.97
CA PHE A 47 3.69 5.49 0.19
C PHE A 47 4.44 6.04 -1.01
N VAL A 48 3.79 5.97 -2.15
CA VAL A 48 4.41 6.39 -3.41
C VAL A 48 3.67 7.58 -4.00
#